data_eb8759b39dccaac96760ca052e2c9d58
#
_entry.id   eb8759b39dccaac96760ca052e2c9d58
#
_cell.length_a   1.000
_cell.length_b   1.000
_cell.length_c   1.000
_cell.angle_alpha   90.00
_cell.angle_beta   90.00
_cell.angle_gamma   90.00
#
_symmetry.space_group_name_H-M   'P 1'
#
loop_
_entity.id
_entity.type
_entity.pdbx_description
1 polymer ?
#
loop_
_entity_poly.entity_id
_entity_poly.type
_entity_poly.pdbx_seq_one_letter_code
_entity_poly.pdbx_strand_id
1 'polypeptide(L)'
;FGAVILVPTIEASLPLVDRIAAEHVELAFDDAENFLAGMRNAGAVFLGRHTPEVIGDYVGGSNHVLPTARSARFSSGLSVLDFVKRTSILKLGPEQLKALAPAAIALAKAEGLDAHARSVAIRLNM
;
A
#
# COMPACT_ATOMS: atom_id res chain seq x y z
N PHE A 1 -18.05 -13.73 16.35
CA PHE A 1 -18.93 -12.55 16.31
C PHE A 1 -19.38 -12.35 14.87
N GLY A 2 -20.67 -12.59 14.58
CA GLY A 2 -21.28 -12.34 13.28
C GLY A 2 -22.27 -11.16 13.40
N ALA A 3 -22.45 -10.43 12.32
CA ALA A 3 -23.44 -9.36 12.23
C ALA A 3 -24.09 -9.34 10.85
N VAL A 4 -25.36 -8.94 10.80
CA VAL A 4 -26.06 -8.58 9.56
C VAL A 4 -26.34 -7.09 9.63
N ILE A 5 -25.89 -6.35 8.62
CA ILE A 5 -26.03 -4.89 8.56
C ILE A 5 -26.91 -4.57 7.34
N LEU A 6 -28.07 -3.99 7.60
CA LEU A 6 -28.95 -3.51 6.53
C LEU A 6 -28.54 -2.09 6.16
N VAL A 7 -28.38 -1.85 4.88
CA VAL A 7 -28.04 -0.55 4.30
C VAL A 7 -29.08 -0.17 3.24
N PRO A 8 -29.34 1.12 3.02
CA PRO A 8 -30.36 1.55 2.05
C PRO A 8 -29.97 1.25 0.58
N THR A 9 -28.68 1.30 0.27
CA THR A 9 -28.14 0.94 -1.05
C THR A 9 -26.82 0.21 -0.89
N ILE A 10 -26.35 -0.49 -1.91
CA ILE A 10 -25.05 -1.18 -1.91
C ILE A 10 -23.90 -0.18 -1.70
N GLU A 11 -23.95 0.97 -2.34
CA GLU A 11 -22.93 2.01 -2.23
C GLU A 11 -22.77 2.53 -0.80
N ALA A 12 -23.87 2.57 -0.04
CA ALA A 12 -23.84 2.97 1.37
C ALA A 12 -23.06 1.99 2.27
N SER A 13 -22.78 0.78 1.80
CA SER A 13 -21.96 -0.19 2.52
C SER A 13 -20.45 0.07 2.34
N LEU A 14 -20.01 0.80 1.33
CA LEU A 14 -18.60 1.00 0.99
C LEU A 14 -17.76 1.53 2.17
N PRO A 15 -18.19 2.58 2.91
CA PRO A 15 -17.44 3.03 4.08
C PRO A 15 -17.36 1.99 5.21
N LEU A 16 -18.34 1.10 5.31
CA LEU A 16 -18.34 0.02 6.28
C LEU A 16 -17.35 -1.06 5.91
N VAL A 17 -17.33 -1.48 4.65
CA VAL A 17 -16.37 -2.44 4.11
C VAL A 17 -14.94 -1.93 4.32
N ASP A 18 -14.64 -0.70 3.95
CA ASP A 18 -13.33 -0.09 4.14
C ASP A 18 -12.94 0.05 5.62
N ARG A 19 -13.91 0.34 6.48
CA ARG A 19 -13.67 0.42 7.93
C ARG A 19 -13.40 -0.94 8.55
N ILE A 20 -14.07 -2.00 8.09
CA ILE A 20 -13.85 -3.37 8.54
C ILE A 20 -12.49 -3.84 8.06
N ALA A 21 -12.10 -3.54 6.82
CA ALA A 21 -10.85 -3.96 6.21
C ALA A 21 -10.63 -5.47 6.36
N ALA A 22 -11.60 -6.25 5.89
CA ALA A 22 -11.63 -7.70 6.06
C ALA A 22 -10.52 -8.37 5.26
N GLU A 23 -10.15 -9.56 5.71
CA GLU A 23 -9.24 -10.47 5.00
C GLU A 23 -9.87 -10.90 3.67
N HIS A 24 -11.13 -11.32 3.70
CA HIS A 24 -11.90 -11.71 2.52
C HIS A 24 -13.16 -10.85 2.39
N VAL A 25 -13.43 -10.35 1.19
CA VAL A 25 -14.65 -9.62 0.85
C VAL A 25 -15.29 -10.26 -0.36
N GLU A 26 -16.48 -10.83 -0.21
CA GLU A 26 -17.30 -11.30 -1.32
C GLU A 26 -18.31 -10.24 -1.74
N LEU A 27 -18.28 -9.86 -3.01
CA LEU A 27 -19.24 -8.95 -3.64
C LEU A 27 -20.22 -9.78 -4.48
N ALA A 28 -21.12 -10.48 -3.80
CA ALA A 28 -22.04 -11.47 -4.42
C ALA A 28 -23.27 -10.81 -5.08
N PHE A 29 -23.04 -9.80 -5.90
CA PHE A 29 -24.09 -9.08 -6.65
C PHE A 29 -23.60 -8.73 -8.06
N ASP A 30 -24.54 -8.27 -8.91
CA ASP A 30 -24.25 -7.86 -10.28
C ASP A 30 -23.55 -6.49 -10.27
N ASP A 31 -22.73 -6.18 -11.27
CA ASP A 31 -21.92 -4.94 -11.37
C ASP A 31 -20.94 -4.72 -10.20
N ALA A 32 -20.43 -5.80 -9.63
CA ALA A 32 -19.49 -5.77 -8.51
C ALA A 32 -18.19 -4.99 -8.83
N GLU A 33 -17.78 -4.94 -10.10
CA GLU A 33 -16.63 -4.19 -10.58
C GLU A 33 -16.76 -2.68 -10.33
N ASN A 34 -17.96 -2.12 -10.49
CA ASN A 34 -18.21 -0.71 -10.21
C ASN A 34 -18.07 -0.40 -8.72
N PHE A 35 -18.51 -1.28 -7.84
CA PHE A 35 -18.33 -1.16 -6.41
C PHE A 35 -16.84 -1.26 -6.02
N LEU A 36 -16.12 -2.21 -6.62
CA LEU A 36 -14.68 -2.40 -6.40
C LEU A 36 -13.88 -1.12 -6.66
N ALA A 37 -14.25 -0.34 -7.67
CA ALA A 37 -13.54 0.91 -8.01
C ALA A 37 -13.53 1.94 -6.86
N GLY A 38 -14.50 1.88 -5.95
CA GLY A 38 -14.57 2.74 -4.75
C GLY A 38 -13.93 2.15 -3.49
N MET A 39 -13.66 0.84 -3.48
CA MET A 39 -13.16 0.12 -2.31
C MET A 39 -11.64 0.27 -2.16
N ARG A 40 -11.15 0.35 -0.92
CA ARG A 40 -9.73 0.59 -0.62
C ARG A 40 -9.09 -0.49 0.23
N ASN A 41 -9.84 -1.09 1.14
CA ASN A 41 -9.28 -1.91 2.21
C ASN A 41 -9.88 -3.31 2.21
N ALA A 42 -9.22 -4.25 1.55
CA ALA A 42 -9.51 -5.68 1.63
C ALA A 42 -8.21 -6.49 1.45
N GLY A 43 -8.14 -7.66 2.03
CA GLY A 43 -7.05 -8.60 1.78
C GLY A 43 -7.19 -9.26 0.42
N ALA A 44 -8.37 -9.84 0.16
CA ALA A 44 -8.77 -10.36 -1.15
C ALA A 44 -10.23 -9.99 -1.43
N VAL A 45 -10.57 -9.86 -2.71
CA VAL A 45 -11.94 -9.54 -3.16
C VAL A 45 -12.40 -10.56 -4.18
N PHE A 46 -13.60 -11.08 -3.98
CA PHE A 46 -14.25 -12.08 -4.84
C PHE A 46 -15.46 -11.43 -5.51
N LEU A 47 -15.43 -11.34 -6.83
CA LEU A 47 -16.41 -10.56 -7.60
C LEU A 47 -17.49 -11.44 -8.22
N GLY A 48 -18.74 -11.05 -7.99
CA GLY A 48 -19.91 -11.67 -8.59
C GLY A 48 -20.40 -12.92 -7.85
N ARG A 49 -21.59 -13.36 -8.23
CA ARG A 49 -22.32 -14.44 -7.56
C ARG A 49 -21.69 -15.84 -7.68
N HIS A 50 -20.73 -16.01 -8.59
CA HIS A 50 -20.13 -17.30 -8.93
C HIS A 50 -18.67 -17.42 -8.47
N THR A 51 -18.21 -16.52 -7.64
CA THR A 51 -16.81 -16.46 -7.17
C THR A 51 -16.76 -16.59 -5.66
N PRO A 52 -17.02 -17.76 -5.08
CA PRO A 52 -16.90 -17.95 -3.64
C PRO A 52 -15.44 -17.93 -3.20
N GLU A 53 -15.19 -17.46 -2.01
CA GLU A 53 -13.87 -17.32 -1.38
C GLU A 53 -13.02 -18.61 -1.47
N VAL A 54 -13.62 -19.77 -1.23
CA VAL A 54 -12.95 -21.05 -1.24
C VAL A 54 -12.27 -21.40 -2.58
N ILE A 55 -12.77 -20.86 -3.68
CA ILE A 55 -12.11 -21.04 -5.00
C ILE A 55 -10.78 -20.29 -5.03
N GLY A 56 -10.72 -19.08 -4.47
CA GLY A 56 -9.48 -18.34 -4.36
C GLY A 56 -8.45 -19.03 -3.49
N ASP A 57 -8.88 -19.57 -2.36
CA ASP A 57 -7.99 -20.22 -1.40
C ASP A 57 -7.40 -21.54 -1.90
N TYR A 58 -8.14 -22.31 -2.70
CA TYR A 58 -7.70 -23.66 -3.04
C TYR A 58 -7.24 -23.84 -4.49
N VAL A 59 -7.92 -23.25 -5.45
CA VAL A 59 -7.70 -23.58 -6.88
C VAL A 59 -7.66 -22.39 -7.82
N GLY A 60 -8.02 -21.19 -7.37
CA GLY A 60 -8.08 -19.99 -8.18
C GLY A 60 -6.71 -19.38 -8.53
N GLY A 61 -5.65 -19.87 -7.91
CA GLY A 61 -4.27 -19.44 -8.18
C GLY A 61 -3.84 -18.16 -7.46
N SER A 62 -4.74 -17.48 -6.75
CA SER A 62 -4.39 -16.35 -5.89
C SER A 62 -3.70 -16.84 -4.60
N ASN A 63 -2.87 -16.00 -4.00
CA ASN A 63 -2.25 -16.31 -2.71
C ASN A 63 -3.30 -16.14 -1.59
N HIS A 64 -3.38 -17.13 -0.70
CA HIS A 64 -4.28 -17.10 0.44
C HIS A 64 -3.61 -16.62 1.76
N VAL A 65 -2.33 -16.25 1.72
CA VAL A 65 -1.65 -15.60 2.86
C VAL A 65 -1.96 -14.13 2.79
N LEU A 66 -3.00 -13.73 3.49
CA LEU A 66 -3.64 -12.43 3.38
C LEU A 66 -3.47 -11.61 4.68
N PRO A 67 -3.62 -10.27 4.62
CA PRO A 67 -3.56 -9.44 5.80
C PRO A 67 -4.79 -9.66 6.68
N THR A 68 -4.56 -10.08 7.93
CA THR A 68 -5.59 -10.32 8.94
C THR A 68 -5.72 -9.14 9.91
N ALA A 69 -6.68 -9.21 10.84
CA ALA A 69 -6.85 -8.24 11.93
C ALA A 69 -6.88 -6.78 11.44
N ARG A 70 -7.53 -6.53 10.31
CA ARG A 70 -7.70 -5.21 9.69
C ARG A 70 -6.39 -4.61 9.13
N SER A 71 -5.34 -5.38 9.00
CA SER A 71 -4.07 -4.91 8.43
C SER A 71 -4.14 -4.64 6.92
N ALA A 72 -5.20 -5.06 6.24
CA ALA A 72 -5.48 -4.71 4.84
C ALA A 72 -5.53 -3.18 4.56
N ARG A 73 -5.56 -2.34 5.59
CA ARG A 73 -5.44 -0.88 5.48
C ARG A 73 -4.07 -0.39 5.05
N PHE A 74 -3.03 -1.18 5.28
CA PHE A 74 -1.63 -0.78 5.05
C PHE A 74 -0.74 -1.94 4.60
N SER A 75 -1.29 -3.15 4.49
CA SER A 75 -0.55 -4.35 4.13
C SER A 75 -1.27 -5.08 3.00
N SER A 76 -0.52 -5.73 2.15
CA SER A 76 -1.02 -6.62 1.08
C SER A 76 -0.84 -8.08 1.45
N GLY A 77 -1.48 -8.97 0.70
CA GLY A 77 -1.18 -10.40 0.76
C GLY A 77 0.24 -10.70 0.30
N LEU A 78 0.74 -11.86 0.67
CA LEU A 78 2.06 -12.35 0.29
C LEU A 78 2.21 -12.38 -1.24
N SER A 79 3.29 -11.83 -1.76
CA SER A 79 3.57 -11.78 -3.19
C SER A 79 5.04 -12.04 -3.50
N VAL A 80 5.38 -12.11 -4.76
CA VAL A 80 6.79 -12.21 -5.21
C VAL A 80 7.64 -11.06 -4.66
N LEU A 81 7.06 -9.89 -4.44
CA LEU A 81 7.78 -8.72 -3.92
C LEU A 81 8.33 -8.92 -2.50
N ASP A 82 7.72 -9.81 -1.71
CA ASP A 82 8.18 -10.13 -0.35
C ASP A 82 9.46 -10.98 -0.36
N PHE A 83 9.76 -11.61 -1.48
CA PHE A 83 10.96 -12.44 -1.68
C PHE A 83 12.07 -11.74 -2.46
N VAL A 84 11.90 -10.46 -2.81
CA VAL A 84 12.92 -9.67 -3.50
C VAL A 84 13.40 -8.52 -2.62
N LYS A 85 14.70 -8.24 -2.72
CA LYS A 85 15.33 -7.11 -2.03
C LYS A 85 15.40 -5.91 -2.97
N ARG A 86 14.93 -4.77 -2.51
CA ARG A 86 15.10 -3.49 -3.20
C ARG A 86 16.30 -2.74 -2.64
N THR A 87 17.14 -2.22 -3.52
CA THR A 87 18.27 -1.36 -3.16
C THR A 87 18.14 -0.06 -3.94
N SER A 88 18.12 1.06 -3.24
CA SER A 88 18.17 2.39 -3.87
C SER A 88 19.59 2.68 -4.33
N ILE A 89 19.74 3.13 -5.57
CA ILE A 89 21.00 3.55 -6.14
C ILE A 89 20.86 5.00 -6.59
N LEU A 90 21.72 5.88 -6.06
CA LEU A 90 21.76 7.29 -6.44
C LEU A 90 23.16 7.61 -6.97
N LYS A 91 23.23 8.21 -8.16
CA LYS A 91 24.46 8.72 -8.76
C LYS A 91 24.22 10.18 -9.20
N LEU A 92 25.08 11.06 -8.74
CA LEU A 92 25.05 12.47 -9.14
C LEU A 92 26.37 12.82 -9.85
N GLY A 93 26.28 13.68 -10.84
CA GLY A 93 27.43 14.42 -11.36
C GLY A 93 27.68 15.70 -10.57
N PRO A 94 28.78 16.44 -10.86
CA PRO A 94 29.11 17.67 -10.15
C PRO A 94 28.02 18.76 -10.21
N GLU A 95 27.39 18.94 -11.38
CA GLU A 95 26.37 19.96 -11.54
C GLU A 95 25.08 19.65 -10.78
N GLN A 96 24.67 18.37 -10.76
CA GLN A 96 23.52 17.93 -9.96
C GLN A 96 23.79 18.10 -8.46
N LEU A 97 25.00 17.75 -8.02
CA LEU A 97 25.38 17.95 -6.62
C LEU A 97 25.35 19.44 -6.27
N LYS A 98 25.90 20.30 -7.12
CA LYS A 98 25.91 21.75 -6.92
C LYS A 98 24.49 22.32 -6.80
N ALA A 99 23.57 21.84 -7.62
CA ALA A 99 22.18 22.27 -7.59
C ALA A 99 21.44 21.85 -6.31
N LEU A 100 21.72 20.67 -5.79
CA LEU A 100 21.04 20.10 -4.61
C LEU A 100 21.70 20.49 -3.27
N ALA A 101 22.96 20.88 -3.28
CA ALA A 101 23.76 21.14 -2.09
C ALA A 101 23.15 22.20 -1.13
N PRO A 102 22.63 23.35 -1.59
CA PRO A 102 22.07 24.34 -0.67
C PRO A 102 20.95 23.79 0.19
N ALA A 103 20.02 23.05 -0.41
CA ALA A 103 18.91 22.42 0.32
C ALA A 103 19.40 21.32 1.27
N ALA A 104 20.31 20.45 0.81
CA ALA A 104 20.85 19.38 1.62
C ALA A 104 21.62 19.91 2.84
N ILE A 105 22.43 20.95 2.68
CA ILE A 105 23.18 21.59 3.77
C ILE A 105 22.23 22.26 4.76
N ALA A 106 21.21 22.96 4.27
CA ALA A 106 20.23 23.64 5.12
C ALA A 106 19.45 22.65 5.98
N LEU A 107 18.97 21.56 5.39
CA LEU A 107 18.26 20.49 6.11
C LEU A 107 19.17 19.82 7.14
N ALA A 108 20.38 19.43 6.76
CA ALA A 108 21.32 18.80 7.68
C ALA A 108 21.64 19.69 8.90
N LYS A 109 21.80 21.01 8.69
CA LYS A 109 22.00 21.97 9.78
C LYS A 109 20.78 22.11 10.67
N ALA A 110 19.59 22.16 10.09
CA ALA A 110 18.33 22.23 10.85
C ALA A 110 18.11 20.99 11.73
N GLU A 111 18.58 19.81 11.29
CA GLU A 111 18.54 18.58 12.06
C GLU A 111 19.72 18.43 13.06
N GLY A 112 20.65 19.38 13.11
CA GLY A 112 21.85 19.30 13.97
C GLY A 112 22.88 18.28 13.48
N LEU A 113 22.84 17.89 12.21
CA LEU A 113 23.71 16.88 11.60
C LEU A 113 24.87 17.53 10.82
N ASP A 114 25.79 18.19 11.54
CA ASP A 114 26.90 18.94 10.95
C ASP A 114 27.82 18.10 10.05
N ALA A 115 28.04 16.84 10.39
CA ALA A 115 28.81 15.94 9.55
C ALA A 115 28.17 15.68 8.20
N HIS A 116 26.84 15.63 8.11
CA HIS A 116 26.11 15.51 6.86
C HIS A 116 26.25 16.78 6.00
N ALA A 117 26.07 17.96 6.61
CA ALA A 117 26.28 19.23 5.93
C ALA A 117 27.72 19.34 5.38
N ARG A 118 28.71 19.00 6.21
CA ARG A 118 30.13 19.02 5.83
C ARG A 118 30.45 18.04 4.72
N SER A 119 29.82 16.86 4.70
CA SER A 119 30.05 15.89 3.65
C SER A 119 29.65 16.38 2.25
N VAL A 120 28.64 17.26 2.17
CA VAL A 120 28.24 17.92 0.92
C VAL A 120 29.19 19.06 0.60
N ALA A 121 29.43 19.95 1.57
CA ALA A 121 30.26 21.16 1.39
C ALA A 121 31.68 20.84 0.89
N ILE A 122 32.34 19.85 1.47
CA ILE A 122 33.72 19.48 1.11
C ILE A 122 33.85 19.01 -0.33
N ARG A 123 32.80 18.42 -0.92
CA ARG A 123 32.80 17.98 -2.33
C ARG A 123 32.63 19.11 -3.32
N LEU A 124 32.27 20.29 -2.83
CA LEU A 124 32.11 21.53 -3.62
C LEU A 124 33.16 22.57 -3.27
N ASN A 125 34.16 22.21 -2.44
CA ASN A 125 35.20 23.15 -1.92
C ASN A 125 34.59 24.38 -1.20
N MET A 126 33.52 24.16 -0.46
CA MET A 126 32.80 25.17 0.33
C MET A 126 33.14 25.07 1.83
#